data_47dfd187df5ffb990239309a153c5fdd
#
_entry.id   47dfd187df5ffb990239309a153c5fdd
#
_cell.length_a   1.000
_cell.length_b   1.000
_cell.length_c   1.000
_cell.angle_alpha   90.00
_cell.angle_beta   90.00
_cell.angle_gamma   90.00
#
_symmetry.space_group_name_H-M   'P 1'
#
loop_
_entity.id
_entity.type
_entity.pdbx_description
1 polymer ?
#
loop_
_entity_poly.entity_id
_entity_poly.type
_entity_poly.pdbx_seq_one_letter_code
_entity_poly.pdbx_strand_id
1 'polypeptide(L)'
;MIKNIRSFALRSGMAAAVCGVLATTLAGPAAADSTEDYPIPNKMLKTTCDTEQYLQAARDTSPVYFERYMLDKSNRPADIQQMAEDRIHWFFSLDYTGRRQYSEDTATNPYYEQVATHWGNWAKVFFNNKGVVAHATEVCNSYPPGDMSVWDWPVAR
;
A
#
# COMPACT_ATOMS: atom_id res chain seq x y z
N MET A 1 -69.85 58.77 -19.80
CA MET A 1 -70.70 58.09 -18.74
C MET A 1 -69.79 57.27 -17.90
N ILE A 2 -69.45 57.79 -16.76
CA ILE A 2 -69.83 57.36 -15.43
C ILE A 2 -69.08 56.06 -14.95
N LYS A 3 -68.14 56.31 -14.02
CA LYS A 3 -67.96 55.73 -12.69
C LYS A 3 -67.64 54.25 -12.64
N ASN A 4 -66.70 53.75 -11.83
CA ASN A 4 -66.46 54.02 -10.41
C ASN A 4 -65.09 53.45 -9.98
N ILE A 5 -64.50 54.24 -9.10
CA ILE A 5 -63.39 53.94 -8.21
C ILE A 5 -63.82 52.86 -7.22
N ARG A 6 -62.93 51.91 -6.90
CA ARG A 6 -62.83 51.39 -5.53
C ARG A 6 -61.41 50.86 -5.28
N SER A 7 -60.76 51.60 -4.40
CA SER A 7 -59.54 51.23 -3.66
C SER A 7 -59.81 50.06 -2.77
N PHE A 8 -58.86 49.14 -2.63
CA PHE A 8 -58.73 48.32 -1.43
C PHE A 8 -57.26 48.07 -1.14
N ALA A 9 -56.90 48.72 -0.09
CA ALA A 9 -55.99 48.47 1.00
C ALA A 9 -54.88 47.39 0.90
N LEU A 10 -53.71 47.91 1.24
CA LEU A 10 -52.53 47.21 1.82
C LEU A 10 -52.85 46.03 2.73
N ARG A 11 -52.11 44.95 2.52
CA ARG A 11 -51.61 44.13 3.64
C ARG A 11 -50.20 43.73 3.35
N SER A 12 -49.33 44.30 4.16
CA SER A 12 -47.92 43.93 4.33
C SER A 12 -47.82 42.51 4.86
N GLY A 13 -47.17 41.62 4.11
CA GLY A 13 -46.74 40.33 4.56
C GLY A 13 -45.21 40.27 4.50
N MET A 14 -44.55 40.51 5.61
CA MET A 14 -43.11 40.22 5.76
C MET A 14 -42.92 38.72 5.66
N ALA A 15 -42.38 38.26 4.53
CA ALA A 15 -41.81 36.94 4.44
C ALA A 15 -40.32 37.07 4.78
N ALA A 16 -39.95 36.63 5.99
CA ALA A 16 -38.57 36.46 6.38
C ALA A 16 -37.97 35.32 5.58
N ALA A 17 -37.12 35.62 4.61
CA ALA A 17 -36.31 34.65 3.90
C ALA A 17 -35.17 34.21 4.86
N VAL A 18 -35.33 33.06 5.47
CA VAL A 18 -34.24 32.38 6.16
C VAL A 18 -33.30 31.82 5.08
N CYS A 19 -32.22 32.56 4.79
CA CYS A 19 -31.10 32.06 4.02
C CYS A 19 -30.36 31.00 4.87
N GLY A 20 -30.77 29.74 4.73
CA GLY A 20 -29.99 28.62 5.20
C GLY A 20 -28.69 28.53 4.42
N VAL A 21 -27.59 28.99 5.03
CA VAL A 21 -26.24 28.75 4.53
C VAL A 21 -25.98 27.26 4.67
N LEU A 22 -26.19 26.47 3.64
CA LEU A 22 -25.67 25.15 3.49
C LEU A 22 -24.15 25.30 3.37
N ALA A 23 -23.46 25.21 4.49
CA ALA A 23 -22.01 24.96 4.50
C ALA A 23 -21.77 23.57 3.91
N THR A 24 -21.65 23.48 2.59
CA THR A 24 -21.06 22.33 1.94
C THR A 24 -19.58 22.33 2.35
N THR A 25 -19.26 21.55 3.34
CA THR A 25 -17.87 21.15 3.58
C THR A 25 -17.44 20.42 2.31
N LEU A 26 -16.73 21.11 1.43
CA LEU A 26 -15.93 20.49 0.39
C LEU A 26 -14.85 19.71 1.14
N ALA A 27 -15.16 18.45 1.46
CA ALA A 27 -14.11 17.48 1.72
C ALA A 27 -13.29 17.44 0.41
N GLY A 28 -12.20 18.19 0.37
CA GLY A 28 -11.22 18.08 -0.70
C GLY A 28 -10.85 16.62 -0.82
N PRO A 29 -10.53 16.11 -2.03
CA PRO A 29 -9.97 14.80 -2.16
C PRO A 29 -8.78 14.74 -1.18
N ALA A 30 -8.82 13.80 -0.23
CA ALA A 30 -7.66 13.53 0.60
C ALA A 30 -6.54 13.23 -0.40
N ALA A 31 -5.60 14.16 -0.53
CA ALA A 31 -4.42 13.92 -1.33
C ALA A 31 -3.72 12.73 -0.65
N ALA A 32 -3.83 11.57 -1.28
CA ALA A 32 -3.08 10.40 -0.82
C ALA A 32 -1.62 10.83 -0.81
N ASP A 33 -0.98 10.72 0.34
CA ASP A 33 0.45 10.99 0.47
C ASP A 33 1.17 10.14 -0.59
N SER A 34 1.93 10.79 -1.45
CA SER A 34 2.61 10.12 -2.57
C SER A 34 3.54 8.99 -2.11
N THR A 35 3.93 8.99 -0.84
CA THR A 35 4.76 7.96 -0.21
C THR A 35 3.94 6.81 0.40
N GLU A 36 2.61 6.91 0.54
CA GLU A 36 1.80 5.83 1.13
C GLU A 36 1.90 4.51 0.38
N ASP A 37 2.10 4.58 -0.93
CA ASP A 37 2.16 3.42 -1.81
C ASP A 37 3.47 3.34 -2.60
N TYR A 38 4.49 4.10 -2.21
CA TYR A 38 5.79 4.12 -2.85
C TYR A 38 6.92 4.39 -1.84
N PRO A 39 8.07 3.71 -1.94
CA PRO A 39 8.33 2.54 -2.82
C PRO A 39 7.64 1.26 -2.36
N ILE A 40 7.15 1.22 -1.11
CA ILE A 40 6.52 0.05 -0.51
C ILE A 40 5.01 0.26 -0.46
N PRO A 41 4.20 -0.63 -1.10
CA PRO A 41 2.75 -0.52 -1.07
C PRO A 41 2.17 -0.58 0.34
N ASN A 42 1.13 0.22 0.61
CA ASN A 42 0.47 0.29 1.91
C ASN A 42 -0.06 -1.07 2.42
N LYS A 43 -0.48 -1.97 1.51
CA LYS A 43 -0.85 -3.35 1.87
C LYS A 43 0.33 -4.11 2.50
N MET A 44 1.56 -3.92 1.99
CA MET A 44 2.76 -4.51 2.57
C MET A 44 3.10 -3.89 3.93
N LEU A 45 2.96 -2.58 4.06
CA LEU A 45 3.20 -1.89 5.33
C LEU A 45 2.26 -2.36 6.45
N LYS A 46 1.03 -2.73 6.09
CA LYS A 46 -0.05 -3.12 7.02
C LYS A 46 -0.22 -4.63 7.20
N THR A 47 0.47 -5.45 6.42
CA THR A 47 0.31 -6.91 6.56
C THR A 47 0.71 -7.39 7.94
N THR A 48 -0.04 -8.36 8.45
CA THR A 48 0.26 -9.07 9.71
C THR A 48 0.98 -10.40 9.50
N CYS A 49 1.19 -10.78 8.24
CA CYS A 49 1.92 -12.00 7.90
C CYS A 49 3.40 -11.86 8.23
N ASP A 50 4.03 -12.98 8.52
CA ASP A 50 5.48 -13.07 8.55
C ASP A 50 6.07 -13.24 7.14
N THR A 51 7.39 -13.33 7.06
CA THR A 51 8.13 -13.47 5.80
C THR A 51 7.73 -14.71 5.03
N GLU A 52 7.67 -15.86 5.71
CA GLU A 52 7.42 -17.18 5.13
C GLU A 52 5.99 -17.29 4.62
N GLN A 53 5.02 -16.82 5.40
CA GLN A 53 3.62 -16.72 4.98
C GLN A 53 3.48 -15.89 3.71
N TYR A 54 4.15 -14.74 3.67
CA TYR A 54 4.11 -13.86 2.51
C TYR A 54 4.76 -14.51 1.28
N LEU A 55 5.90 -15.14 1.44
CA LEU A 55 6.61 -15.82 0.34
C LEU A 55 5.81 -17.01 -0.21
N GLN A 56 5.19 -17.82 0.66
CA GLN A 56 4.31 -18.90 0.21
C GLN A 56 3.12 -18.36 -0.59
N ALA A 57 2.49 -17.30 -0.09
CA ALA A 57 1.42 -16.62 -0.81
C ALA A 57 1.90 -16.06 -2.16
N ALA A 58 3.08 -15.44 -2.21
CA ALA A 58 3.65 -14.93 -3.46
C ALA A 58 3.98 -16.05 -4.45
N ARG A 59 4.48 -17.21 -3.96
CA ARG A 59 4.71 -18.40 -4.77
C ARG A 59 3.43 -18.86 -5.47
N ASP A 60 2.32 -18.91 -4.73
CA ASP A 60 1.08 -19.49 -5.24
C ASP A 60 0.24 -18.48 -6.05
N THR A 61 0.32 -17.19 -5.72
CA THR A 61 -0.45 -16.13 -6.43
C THR A 61 0.32 -15.45 -7.56
N SER A 62 1.64 -15.52 -7.55
CA SER A 62 2.50 -14.81 -8.48
C SER A 62 3.78 -15.63 -8.81
N PRO A 63 3.64 -16.89 -9.24
CA PRO A 63 4.74 -17.85 -9.36
C PRO A 63 5.90 -17.36 -10.21
N VAL A 64 5.63 -16.68 -11.31
CA VAL A 64 6.69 -16.15 -12.21
C VAL A 64 7.62 -15.15 -11.49
N TYR A 65 7.07 -14.32 -10.61
CA TYR A 65 7.88 -13.36 -9.85
C TYR A 65 8.65 -14.05 -8.73
N PHE A 66 8.01 -15.01 -8.05
CA PHE A 66 8.66 -15.81 -7.02
C PHE A 66 9.83 -16.63 -7.59
N GLU A 67 9.64 -17.35 -8.70
CA GLU A 67 10.70 -18.11 -9.37
C GLU A 67 11.88 -17.24 -9.79
N ARG A 68 11.62 -16.06 -10.36
CA ARG A 68 12.67 -15.10 -10.70
C ARG A 68 13.43 -14.60 -9.48
N TYR A 69 12.73 -14.38 -8.38
CA TYR A 69 13.36 -13.99 -7.14
C TYR A 69 14.29 -15.10 -6.62
N MET A 70 13.81 -16.35 -6.58
CA MET A 70 14.59 -17.48 -6.11
C MET A 70 15.78 -17.79 -7.04
N LEU A 71 15.63 -17.59 -8.33
CA LEU A 71 16.72 -17.69 -9.30
C LEU A 71 17.79 -16.62 -9.05
N ASP A 72 17.39 -15.38 -8.86
CA ASP A 72 18.31 -14.28 -8.51
C ASP A 72 19.05 -14.58 -7.20
N LYS A 73 18.32 -15.07 -6.18
CA LYS A 73 18.89 -15.49 -4.90
C LYS A 73 19.98 -16.55 -5.12
N SER A 74 19.68 -17.62 -5.86
CA SER A 74 20.61 -18.74 -6.09
C SER A 74 21.88 -18.37 -6.86
N ASN A 75 21.86 -17.25 -7.58
CA ASN A 75 23.00 -16.71 -8.33
C ASN A 75 23.89 -15.77 -7.51
N ARG A 76 23.53 -15.51 -6.23
CA ARG A 76 24.34 -14.67 -5.34
C ARG A 76 25.26 -15.53 -4.45
N PRO A 77 26.39 -14.97 -4.00
CA PRO A 77 27.19 -15.59 -2.94
C PRO A 77 26.37 -15.84 -1.69
N ALA A 78 26.71 -16.89 -0.93
CA ALA A 78 25.92 -17.34 0.23
C ALA A 78 25.76 -16.25 1.32
N ASP A 79 26.78 -15.45 1.55
CA ASP A 79 26.74 -14.31 2.48
C ASP A 79 25.74 -13.23 2.04
N ILE A 80 25.66 -12.96 0.74
CA ILE A 80 24.68 -12.01 0.19
C ILE A 80 23.25 -12.58 0.27
N GLN A 81 23.07 -13.89 0.02
CA GLN A 81 21.78 -14.56 0.22
C GLN A 81 21.31 -14.41 1.66
N GLN A 82 22.18 -14.71 2.63
CA GLN A 82 21.85 -14.59 4.04
C GLN A 82 21.54 -13.16 4.45
N MET A 83 22.34 -12.19 4.01
CA MET A 83 22.07 -10.77 4.28
C MET A 83 20.69 -10.33 3.77
N ALA A 84 20.26 -10.84 2.62
CA ALA A 84 18.94 -10.51 2.06
C ALA A 84 17.80 -11.18 2.84
N GLU A 85 17.97 -12.44 3.26
CA GLU A 85 17.02 -13.15 4.13
C GLU A 85 16.89 -12.43 5.48
N ASP A 86 17.99 -12.10 6.12
CA ASP A 86 18.00 -11.36 7.39
C ASP A 86 17.31 -10.01 7.26
N ARG A 87 17.54 -9.32 6.13
CA ARG A 87 16.91 -7.99 5.87
C ARG A 87 15.41 -8.10 5.72
N ILE A 88 14.89 -9.12 5.04
CA ILE A 88 13.44 -9.25 4.89
C ILE A 88 12.78 -9.70 6.20
N HIS A 89 13.38 -10.60 6.96
CA HIS A 89 12.92 -10.96 8.29
C HIS A 89 12.87 -9.74 9.22
N TRP A 90 13.93 -8.93 9.22
CA TRP A 90 13.94 -7.67 9.94
C TRP A 90 12.78 -6.75 9.52
N PHE A 91 12.54 -6.56 8.22
CA PHE A 91 11.42 -5.74 7.74
C PHE A 91 10.07 -6.25 8.24
N PHE A 92 9.84 -7.56 8.16
CA PHE A 92 8.58 -8.14 8.64
C PHE A 92 8.44 -8.12 10.17
N SER A 93 9.53 -8.03 10.92
CA SER A 93 9.51 -7.86 12.37
C SER A 93 9.11 -6.46 12.83
N LEU A 94 9.18 -5.46 11.95
CA LEU A 94 8.78 -4.08 12.26
C LEU A 94 7.27 -3.95 12.34
N ASP A 95 6.82 -3.02 13.18
CA ASP A 95 5.44 -2.54 13.16
C ASP A 95 5.17 -1.62 11.94
N TYR A 96 3.92 -1.17 11.79
CA TYR A 96 3.55 -0.26 10.70
C TYR A 96 4.42 0.99 10.64
N THR A 97 4.70 1.61 11.79
CA THR A 97 5.49 2.84 11.86
C THR A 97 6.92 2.60 11.39
N GLY A 98 7.54 1.51 11.84
CA GLY A 98 8.90 1.14 11.41
C GLY A 98 8.98 0.81 9.91
N ARG A 99 8.01 0.07 9.38
CA ARG A 99 7.93 -0.21 7.93
C ARG A 99 7.71 1.06 7.11
N ARG A 100 6.88 1.97 7.61
CA ARG A 100 6.63 3.26 6.97
C ARG A 100 7.90 4.10 6.92
N GLN A 101 8.63 4.22 8.05
CA GLN A 101 9.89 4.93 8.11
C GLN A 101 10.91 4.32 7.12
N TYR A 102 11.04 2.99 7.09
CA TYR A 102 11.90 2.31 6.13
C TYR A 102 11.51 2.63 4.67
N SER A 103 10.22 2.68 4.36
CA SER A 103 9.73 3.06 3.04
C SER A 103 10.13 4.50 2.67
N GLU A 104 10.01 5.44 3.59
CA GLU A 104 10.42 6.83 3.39
C GLU A 104 11.93 6.98 3.21
N ASP A 105 12.71 6.30 4.01
CA ASP A 105 14.17 6.30 3.93
C ASP A 105 14.64 5.75 2.57
N THR A 106 14.04 4.67 2.09
CA THR A 106 14.38 4.12 0.76
C THR A 106 13.92 5.00 -0.39
N ALA A 107 12.83 5.76 -0.24
CA ALA A 107 12.35 6.70 -1.26
C ALA A 107 13.23 7.93 -1.39
N THR A 108 13.79 8.40 -0.26
CA THR A 108 14.53 9.68 -0.18
C THR A 108 16.03 9.52 -0.28
N ASN A 109 16.56 8.33 0.03
CA ASN A 109 18.01 8.06 -0.02
C ASN A 109 18.30 6.82 -0.89
N PRO A 110 18.75 7.01 -2.15
CA PRO A 110 19.01 5.89 -3.07
C PRO A 110 20.14 4.96 -2.61
N TYR A 111 20.92 5.34 -1.61
CA TYR A 111 21.99 4.53 -1.02
C TYR A 111 21.61 3.88 0.31
N TYR A 112 20.38 4.09 0.77
CA TYR A 112 19.93 3.59 2.07
C TYR A 112 19.92 2.07 2.13
N GLU A 113 19.47 1.42 1.07
CA GLU A 113 19.35 -0.02 0.99
C GLU A 113 20.21 -0.61 -0.13
N GLN A 114 21.48 -0.88 0.18
CA GLN A 114 22.43 -1.35 -0.84
C GLN A 114 22.29 -2.85 -1.16
N VAL A 115 21.87 -3.66 -0.22
CA VAL A 115 21.77 -5.12 -0.41
C VAL A 115 20.52 -5.47 -1.21
N ALA A 116 19.38 -4.97 -0.79
CA ALA A 116 18.09 -5.34 -1.37
C ALA A 116 17.81 -4.62 -2.69
N THR A 117 18.16 -3.34 -2.84
CA THR A 117 17.86 -2.56 -4.05
C THR A 117 18.73 -2.94 -5.25
N HIS A 118 19.89 -3.52 -5.05
CA HIS A 118 20.71 -4.06 -6.13
C HIS A 118 20.26 -5.41 -6.63
N TRP A 119 19.24 -5.95 -6.03
CA TRP A 119 18.65 -7.24 -6.40
C TRP A 119 17.29 -7.00 -7.09
N GLY A 120 17.30 -6.92 -8.42
CA GLY A 120 16.17 -6.43 -9.22
C GLY A 120 14.84 -7.18 -9.00
N ASN A 121 14.88 -8.48 -8.71
CA ASN A 121 13.66 -9.25 -8.45
C ASN A 121 13.18 -9.18 -7.00
N TRP A 122 14.05 -8.84 -6.06
CA TRP A 122 13.69 -8.52 -4.68
C TRP A 122 12.57 -7.46 -4.62
N ALA A 123 12.85 -6.29 -5.19
CA ALA A 123 11.90 -5.20 -5.18
C ALA A 123 10.54 -5.56 -5.84
N LYS A 124 10.56 -6.41 -6.87
CA LYS A 124 9.33 -6.84 -7.55
C LYS A 124 8.47 -7.78 -6.70
N VAL A 125 9.06 -8.60 -5.88
CA VAL A 125 8.31 -9.50 -5.00
C VAL A 125 7.79 -8.75 -3.77
N PHE A 126 8.61 -7.90 -3.15
CA PHE A 126 8.26 -7.33 -1.86
C PHE A 126 7.72 -5.91 -1.91
N PHE A 127 8.14 -5.06 -2.87
CA PHE A 127 7.89 -3.63 -2.74
C PHE A 127 7.23 -2.97 -3.94
N ASN A 128 7.83 -3.00 -5.12
CA ASN A 128 7.40 -2.12 -6.20
C ASN A 128 6.40 -2.72 -7.19
N ASN A 129 5.98 -3.96 -6.99
CA ASN A 129 4.91 -4.56 -7.79
C ASN A 129 3.62 -4.65 -6.96
N LYS A 130 2.78 -3.62 -7.09
CA LYS A 130 1.52 -3.52 -6.36
C LYS A 130 0.59 -4.72 -6.56
N GLY A 131 0.62 -5.35 -7.74
CA GLY A 131 -0.18 -6.53 -8.06
C GLY A 131 0.27 -7.76 -7.26
N VAL A 132 1.57 -8.06 -7.26
CA VAL A 132 2.14 -9.15 -6.46
C VAL A 132 1.86 -8.94 -4.99
N VAL A 133 2.17 -7.76 -4.47
CA VAL A 133 1.93 -7.42 -3.06
C VAL A 133 0.45 -7.52 -2.70
N ALA A 134 -0.46 -7.03 -3.56
CA ALA A 134 -1.88 -7.06 -3.30
C ALA A 134 -2.41 -8.50 -3.19
N HIS A 135 -2.04 -9.37 -4.12
CA HIS A 135 -2.48 -10.77 -4.13
C HIS A 135 -1.88 -11.56 -2.98
N ALA A 136 -0.58 -11.43 -2.74
CA ALA A 136 0.07 -12.16 -1.66
C ALA A 136 -0.45 -11.75 -0.27
N THR A 137 -0.57 -10.44 0.00
CA THR A 137 -1.06 -9.96 1.31
C THR A 137 -2.54 -10.26 1.57
N GLU A 138 -3.32 -10.56 0.53
CA GLU A 138 -4.72 -10.94 0.69
C GLU A 138 -4.90 -12.34 1.27
N VAL A 139 -3.98 -13.26 0.95
CA VAL A 139 -4.11 -14.68 1.31
C VAL A 139 -3.03 -15.17 2.27
N CYS A 140 -1.99 -14.41 2.55
CA CYS A 140 -0.82 -14.88 3.31
C CYS A 140 -1.16 -15.42 4.71
N ASN A 141 -2.18 -14.90 5.38
CA ASN A 141 -2.63 -15.42 6.67
C ASN A 141 -3.20 -16.85 6.62
N SER A 142 -3.44 -17.40 5.45
CA SER A 142 -3.88 -18.81 5.29
C SER A 142 -2.72 -19.81 5.30
N TYR A 143 -1.49 -19.34 5.25
CA TYR A 143 -0.28 -20.16 5.26
C TYR A 143 0.28 -20.31 6.68
N PRO A 144 0.98 -21.42 6.99
CA PRO A 144 1.60 -21.62 8.29
C PRO A 144 2.71 -20.57 8.50
N PRO A 145 2.80 -19.96 9.69
CA PRO A 145 3.88 -19.04 10.00
C PRO A 145 5.20 -19.78 10.20
N GLY A 146 6.33 -19.12 9.85
CA GLY A 146 7.67 -19.63 10.08
C GLY A 146 8.05 -20.88 9.30
N ASP A 147 7.36 -21.20 8.21
CA ASP A 147 7.69 -22.37 7.38
C ASP A 147 8.88 -22.05 6.47
N MET A 148 10.07 -22.28 6.98
CA MET A 148 11.34 -22.02 6.29
C MET A 148 11.53 -22.84 5.01
N SER A 149 10.70 -23.87 4.75
CA SER A 149 10.82 -24.70 3.53
C SER A 149 10.57 -23.90 2.24
N VAL A 150 9.93 -22.74 2.33
CA VAL A 150 9.75 -21.84 1.19
C VAL A 150 11.07 -21.33 0.61
N TRP A 151 12.11 -21.25 1.43
CA TRP A 151 13.45 -20.83 1.02
C TRP A 151 14.24 -21.91 0.26
N ASP A 152 13.87 -23.17 0.44
CA ASP A 152 14.47 -24.34 -0.23
C ASP A 152 13.83 -24.62 -1.60
N TRP A 153 13.03 -23.73 -2.11
CA TRP A 153 12.31 -23.88 -3.37
C TRP A 153 13.26 -24.25 -4.51
N PRO A 154 13.06 -25.39 -5.17
CA PRO A 154 13.91 -25.81 -6.26
C PRO A 154 13.71 -24.88 -7.46
N VAL A 155 14.73 -24.11 -7.78
CA VAL A 155 14.76 -23.33 -9.02
C VAL A 155 15.05 -24.30 -10.16
N ALA A 156 14.09 -24.48 -11.07
CA ALA A 156 14.33 -25.24 -12.30
C ALA A 156 15.45 -24.56 -13.09
N ARG A 157 16.55 -25.25 -13.31
CA ARG A 157 17.71 -24.79 -14.10
C ARG A 157 17.53 -25.15 -15.54
#